data_93a4f7c7ba003861a6f192dcb3383fab
#
_entry.id   93a4f7c7ba003861a6f192dcb3383fab
#
_cell.length_a   1.000
_cell.length_b   1.000
_cell.length_c   1.000
_cell.angle_alpha   90.00
_cell.angle_beta   90.00
_cell.angle_gamma   90.00
#
_symmetry.space_group_name_H-M   'P 1'
#
loop_
_entity.id
_entity.type
_entity.pdbx_description
1 polymer ?
#
loop_
_entity_poly.entity_id
_entity_poly.type
_entity_poly.pdbx_seq_one_letter_code
_entity_poly.pdbx_strand_id
1 'polypeptide(L)'
;MSLLAQLKILVVDDTTTSRLLVRDALETLGFRNIQVAADGEQAMKMMMTTPSHLIISDMNMPKMNGLQLLHAIRTYKPTARTPFVILTGSPDRAVLEEGRKLGLNNYLTKPFNPDQLRRALEAIVGRLH
;
A
#
# COMPACT_ATOMS: atom_id res chain seq x y z
N MET A 1 15.96 10.15 15.11
CA MET A 1 15.15 9.05 14.55
C MET A 1 15.28 9.01 13.06
N SER A 2 15.30 7.80 12.50
CA SER A 2 15.36 7.64 11.06
C SER A 2 14.05 8.06 10.41
N LEU A 3 14.09 8.40 9.13
CA LEU A 3 12.90 8.70 8.36
C LEU A 3 11.93 7.52 8.37
N LEU A 4 12.47 6.30 8.29
CA LEU A 4 11.64 5.08 8.28
C LEU A 4 10.80 4.95 9.53
N ALA A 5 11.33 5.30 10.69
CA ALA A 5 10.62 5.20 11.95
C ALA A 5 9.46 6.20 12.05
N GLN A 6 9.53 7.28 11.28
CA GLN A 6 8.52 8.34 11.30
C GLN A 6 7.42 8.14 10.26
N LEU A 7 7.70 7.40 9.19
CA LEU A 7 6.72 7.17 8.14
C LEU A 7 5.62 6.22 8.60
N LYS A 8 4.39 6.64 8.43
CA LYS A 8 3.22 5.81 8.72
C LYS A 8 2.80 5.08 7.45
N ILE A 9 2.72 3.76 7.55
CA ILE A 9 2.30 2.92 6.42
C ILE A 9 1.01 2.20 6.80
N LEU A 10 0.04 2.24 5.90
CA LEU A 10 -1.20 1.48 6.04
C LEU A 10 -1.13 0.28 5.10
N VAL A 11 -1.25 -0.91 5.66
CA VAL A 11 -1.30 -2.16 4.90
C VAL A 11 -2.75 -2.63 4.85
N VAL A 12 -3.28 -2.80 3.64
CA VAL A 12 -4.66 -3.23 3.43
C VAL A 12 -4.68 -4.59 2.77
N ASP A 13 -5.20 -5.59 3.48
CA ASP A 13 -5.25 -6.97 2.99
C ASP A 13 -6.31 -7.72 3.79
N ASP A 14 -7.19 -8.44 3.11
CA ASP A 14 -8.27 -9.18 3.77
C ASP A 14 -7.81 -10.51 4.39
N THR A 15 -6.59 -10.95 4.10
CA THR A 15 -6.05 -12.20 4.61
C THR A 15 -5.05 -11.93 5.73
N THR A 16 -5.29 -12.50 6.90
CA THR A 16 -4.42 -12.29 8.07
C THR A 16 -2.97 -12.69 7.79
N THR A 17 -2.76 -13.86 7.20
CA THR A 17 -1.41 -14.34 6.89
C THR A 17 -0.68 -13.38 5.95
N SER A 18 -1.36 -12.93 4.90
CA SER A 18 -0.78 -12.01 3.93
C SER A 18 -0.44 -10.66 4.57
N ARG A 19 -1.35 -10.13 5.41
CA ARG A 19 -1.09 -8.88 6.14
C ARG A 19 0.17 -8.97 6.99
N LEU A 20 0.32 -10.09 7.71
CA LEU A 20 1.47 -10.28 8.59
C LEU A 20 2.77 -10.40 7.80
N LEU A 21 2.75 -11.03 6.63
CA LEU A 21 3.93 -11.15 5.78
C LEU A 21 4.40 -9.77 5.30
N VAL A 22 3.47 -8.93 4.89
CA VAL A 22 3.81 -7.56 4.45
C VAL A 22 4.35 -6.77 5.64
N ARG A 23 3.68 -6.86 6.78
CA ARG A 23 4.11 -6.15 7.99
C ARG A 23 5.51 -6.58 8.41
N ASP A 24 5.77 -7.89 8.43
CA ASP A 24 7.09 -8.41 8.80
C ASP A 24 8.18 -7.91 7.85
N ALA A 25 7.89 -7.88 6.54
CA ALA A 25 8.83 -7.37 5.57
C ALA A 25 9.15 -5.88 5.81
N LEU A 26 8.12 -5.09 6.12
CA LEU A 26 8.30 -3.67 6.42
C LEU A 26 9.12 -3.48 7.70
N GLU A 27 8.85 -4.27 8.73
CA GLU A 27 9.62 -4.20 9.98
C GLU A 27 11.08 -4.57 9.74
N THR A 28 11.33 -5.58 8.90
CA THR A 28 12.68 -5.98 8.51
C THR A 28 13.44 -4.83 7.85
N LEU A 29 12.73 -3.99 7.09
CA LEU A 29 13.32 -2.84 6.43
C LEU A 29 13.54 -1.64 7.36
N GLY A 30 13.00 -1.69 8.57
CA GLY A 30 13.18 -0.63 9.56
C GLY A 30 11.98 0.27 9.81
N PHE A 31 10.85 -0.02 9.17
CA PHE A 31 9.63 0.75 9.43
C PHE A 31 9.06 0.38 10.80
N ARG A 32 8.61 1.38 11.53
CA ARG A 32 8.12 1.20 12.92
C ARG A 32 6.64 1.52 13.08
N ASN A 33 6.09 2.34 12.20
CA ASN A 33 4.73 2.82 12.33
C ASN A 33 3.86 2.22 11.23
N ILE A 34 3.41 0.99 11.48
CA ILE A 34 2.64 0.20 10.52
C ILE A 34 1.25 -0.07 11.08
N GLN A 35 0.23 0.36 10.33
CA GLN A 35 -1.16 0.08 10.65
C GLN A 35 -1.70 -0.90 9.63
N VAL A 36 -2.71 -1.69 10.01
CA VAL A 36 -3.31 -2.67 9.11
C VAL A 36 -4.81 -2.46 9.03
N ALA A 37 -5.37 -2.71 7.86
CA ALA A 37 -6.81 -2.71 7.62
C ALA A 37 -7.17 -4.00 6.90
N ALA A 38 -8.33 -4.54 7.24
CA ALA A 38 -8.77 -5.83 6.70
C ALA A 38 -9.52 -5.69 5.36
N ASP A 39 -9.97 -4.48 5.03
CA ASP A 39 -10.69 -4.22 3.79
C ASP A 39 -10.58 -2.74 3.41
N GLY A 40 -11.07 -2.42 2.21
CA GLY A 40 -10.99 -1.06 1.69
C GLY A 40 -11.82 -0.05 2.46
N GLU A 41 -12.98 -0.47 2.98
CA GLU A 41 -13.83 0.42 3.75
C GLU A 41 -13.15 0.84 5.05
N GLN A 42 -12.57 -0.13 5.76
CA GLN A 42 -11.81 0.14 6.98
C GLN A 42 -10.62 1.05 6.67
N ALA A 43 -9.92 0.79 5.55
CA ALA A 43 -8.78 1.60 5.14
C ALA A 43 -9.19 3.06 4.92
N MET A 44 -10.31 3.30 4.25
CA MET A 44 -10.80 4.66 4.03
C MET A 44 -11.12 5.36 5.35
N LYS A 45 -11.79 4.67 6.26
CA LYS A 45 -12.09 5.25 7.57
C LYS A 45 -10.82 5.64 8.32
N MET A 46 -9.82 4.79 8.28
CA MET A 46 -8.54 5.05 8.92
C MET A 46 -7.83 6.25 8.27
N MET A 47 -7.85 6.34 6.95
CA MET A 47 -7.22 7.45 6.25
C MET A 47 -7.94 8.78 6.51
N MET A 48 -9.25 8.75 6.71
CA MET A 48 -10.02 9.95 7.00
C MET A 48 -9.81 10.44 8.44
N THR A 49 -9.45 9.54 9.35
CA THR A 49 -9.27 9.84 10.78
C THR A 49 -7.82 10.13 11.12
N THR A 50 -6.92 9.21 10.75
CA THR A 50 -5.47 9.30 11.02
C THR A 50 -4.74 8.95 9.74
N PRO A 51 -4.53 9.90 8.83
CA PRO A 51 -3.91 9.60 7.53
C PRO A 51 -2.51 9.01 7.66
N SER A 52 -2.24 7.99 6.85
CA SER A 52 -0.91 7.43 6.71
C SER A 52 -0.17 8.12 5.56
N HIS A 53 1.15 8.01 5.55
CA HIS A 53 1.97 8.61 4.50
C HIS A 53 2.02 7.77 3.24
N LEU A 54 1.74 6.47 3.35
CA LEU A 54 1.85 5.52 2.25
C LEU A 54 0.84 4.40 2.46
N ILE A 55 0.22 3.93 1.38
CA ILE A 55 -0.71 2.80 1.43
C ILE A 55 -0.14 1.66 0.59
N ILE A 56 -0.14 0.46 1.15
CA ILE A 56 0.18 -0.77 0.44
C ILE A 56 -1.07 -1.65 0.52
N SER A 57 -1.70 -1.90 -0.62
CA SER A 57 -2.96 -2.62 -0.67
C SER A 57 -2.89 -3.84 -1.56
N ASP A 58 -3.48 -4.95 -1.10
CA ASP A 58 -3.72 -6.09 -1.95
C ASP A 58 -4.70 -5.70 -3.06
N MET A 59 -4.55 -6.30 -4.23
CA MET A 59 -5.46 -6.07 -5.34
C MET A 59 -6.80 -6.76 -5.13
N ASN A 60 -6.77 -8.02 -4.70
CA ASN A 60 -7.96 -8.85 -4.59
C ASN A 60 -8.50 -8.86 -3.17
N MET A 61 -9.58 -8.12 -2.96
CA MET A 61 -10.28 -8.05 -1.67
C MET A 61 -11.77 -8.07 -1.93
N PRO A 62 -12.59 -8.61 -1.00
CA PRO A 62 -14.03 -8.60 -1.16
C PRO A 62 -14.58 -7.17 -1.09
N LYS A 63 -15.70 -6.93 -1.74
CA LYS A 63 -16.45 -5.67 -1.76
C LYS A 63 -15.73 -4.52 -2.47
N MET A 64 -14.48 -4.26 -2.12
CA MET A 64 -13.70 -3.18 -2.72
C MET A 64 -12.29 -3.70 -3.00
N ASN A 65 -11.91 -3.81 -4.27
CA ASN A 65 -10.58 -4.24 -4.63
C ASN A 65 -9.57 -3.09 -4.55
N GLY A 66 -8.29 -3.39 -4.82
CA GLY A 66 -7.23 -2.39 -4.70
C GLY A 66 -7.41 -1.19 -5.63
N LEU A 67 -7.92 -1.39 -6.84
CA LEU A 67 -8.16 -0.28 -7.76
C LEU A 67 -9.31 0.61 -7.29
N GLN A 68 -10.35 0.00 -6.75
CA GLN A 68 -11.49 0.76 -6.21
C GLN A 68 -11.06 1.56 -4.99
N LEU A 69 -10.23 0.99 -4.15
CA LEU A 69 -9.66 1.72 -3.01
C LEU A 69 -8.80 2.88 -3.49
N LEU A 70 -7.93 2.63 -4.48
CA LEU A 70 -7.10 3.69 -5.06
C LEU A 70 -7.97 4.83 -5.59
N HIS A 71 -9.05 4.51 -6.29
CA HIS A 71 -9.97 5.51 -6.81
C HIS A 71 -10.55 6.35 -5.66
N ALA A 72 -11.00 5.69 -4.58
CA ALA A 72 -11.56 6.38 -3.43
C ALA A 72 -10.52 7.31 -2.76
N ILE A 73 -9.29 6.84 -2.61
CA ILE A 73 -8.19 7.62 -2.04
C ILE A 73 -7.91 8.86 -2.89
N ARG A 74 -7.91 8.71 -4.21
CA ARG A 74 -7.63 9.82 -5.14
C ARG A 74 -8.78 10.82 -5.22
N THR A 75 -10.01 10.36 -5.00
CA THR A 75 -11.21 11.21 -5.07
C THR A 75 -11.39 12.05 -3.82
N TYR A 76 -10.97 11.55 -2.66
CA TYR A 76 -11.06 12.28 -1.41
C TYR A 76 -9.89 13.27 -1.32
N LYS A 77 -10.19 14.55 -1.33
CA LYS A 77 -9.19 15.61 -1.44
C LYS A 77 -8.04 15.49 -0.43
N PRO A 78 -8.29 15.27 0.88
CA PRO A 78 -7.20 15.16 1.85
C PRO A 78 -6.24 14.00 1.62
N THR A 79 -6.65 12.96 0.88
CA THR A 79 -5.81 11.80 0.61
C THR A 79 -5.42 11.68 -0.85
N ALA A 80 -5.81 12.64 -1.68
CA ALA A 80 -5.67 12.54 -3.14
C ALA A 80 -4.25 12.31 -3.63
N ARG A 81 -3.24 12.71 -2.86
CA ARG A 81 -1.83 12.58 -3.25
C ARG A 81 -1.08 11.52 -2.46
N THR A 82 -1.76 10.75 -1.62
CA THR A 82 -1.11 9.71 -0.83
C THR A 82 -0.50 8.65 -1.74
N PRO A 83 0.79 8.35 -1.63
CA PRO A 83 1.42 7.28 -2.41
C PRO A 83 0.73 5.95 -2.17
N PHE A 84 0.53 5.20 -3.25
CA PHE A 84 -0.26 3.97 -3.22
C PHE A 84 0.46 2.88 -4.01
N VAL A 85 0.67 1.73 -3.37
CA VAL A 85 1.28 0.54 -3.98
C VAL A 85 0.28 -0.60 -3.97
N ILE A 86 0.13 -1.29 -5.10
CA ILE A 86 -0.74 -2.47 -5.18
C ILE A 86 0.11 -3.73 -5.17
N LEU A 87 -0.30 -4.71 -4.35
CA LEU A 87 0.29 -6.05 -4.32
C LEU A 87 -0.64 -6.97 -5.10
N THR A 88 -0.10 -7.70 -6.06
CA THR A 88 -0.90 -8.60 -6.89
C THR A 88 -0.18 -9.90 -7.18
N GLY A 89 -0.92 -11.03 -7.11
CA GLY A 89 -0.39 -12.33 -7.49
C GLY A 89 -0.40 -12.56 -8.99
N SER A 90 -1.19 -11.79 -9.71
CA SER A 90 -1.35 -11.92 -11.16
C SER A 90 -1.32 -10.54 -11.80
N PRO A 91 -0.14 -10.03 -12.16
CA PRO A 91 -0.06 -8.72 -12.78
C PRO A 91 -0.70 -8.78 -14.18
N ASP A 92 -1.87 -8.19 -14.30
CA ASP A 92 -2.62 -8.07 -15.54
C ASP A 92 -2.34 -6.69 -16.13
N ARG A 93 -1.95 -6.66 -17.40
CA ARG A 93 -1.62 -5.41 -18.06
C ARG A 93 -2.77 -4.41 -18.03
N ALA A 94 -4.01 -4.87 -18.24
CA ALA A 94 -5.18 -4.01 -18.20
C ALA A 94 -5.38 -3.39 -16.82
N VAL A 95 -5.17 -4.17 -15.76
CA VAL A 95 -5.27 -3.71 -14.38
C VAL A 95 -4.19 -2.66 -14.09
N LEU A 96 -2.96 -2.90 -14.54
CA LEU A 96 -1.86 -1.96 -14.33
C LEU A 96 -2.08 -0.65 -15.07
N GLU A 97 -2.63 -0.70 -16.28
CA GLU A 97 -2.96 0.52 -17.03
C GLU A 97 -4.08 1.31 -16.36
N GLU A 98 -5.10 0.61 -15.87
CA GLU A 98 -6.18 1.24 -15.09
C GLU A 98 -5.61 1.92 -13.86
N GLY A 99 -4.72 1.22 -13.14
CA GLY A 99 -4.06 1.80 -11.96
C GLY A 99 -3.26 3.04 -12.31
N ARG A 100 -2.55 3.02 -13.43
CA ARG A 100 -1.77 4.17 -13.87
C ARG A 100 -2.67 5.37 -14.12
N LYS A 101 -3.80 5.16 -14.75
CA LYS A 101 -4.77 6.24 -14.99
C LYS A 101 -5.31 6.81 -13.70
N LEU A 102 -5.44 5.99 -12.67
CA LEU A 102 -5.91 6.40 -11.36
C LEU A 102 -4.81 6.98 -10.48
N GLY A 103 -3.58 7.05 -10.98
CA GLY A 103 -2.47 7.60 -10.22
C GLY A 103 -1.75 6.62 -9.32
N LEU A 104 -1.71 5.33 -9.72
CA LEU A 104 -0.94 4.32 -9.00
C LEU A 104 0.55 4.67 -9.05
N ASN A 105 1.20 4.64 -7.89
CA ASN A 105 2.61 4.97 -7.82
C ASN A 105 3.52 3.79 -8.16
N ASN A 106 3.11 2.58 -7.74
CA ASN A 106 3.89 1.39 -8.05
C ASN A 106 3.06 0.14 -7.77
N TYR A 107 3.55 -1.00 -8.21
CA TYR A 107 2.96 -2.30 -7.88
C TYR A 107 4.08 -3.28 -7.55
N LEU A 108 3.72 -4.36 -6.88
CA LEU A 108 4.65 -5.42 -6.49
C LEU A 108 3.96 -6.77 -6.67
N THR A 109 4.65 -7.71 -7.31
CA THR A 109 4.09 -9.04 -7.58
C THR A 109 4.35 -9.98 -6.41
N LYS A 110 3.32 -10.73 -6.02
CA LYS A 110 3.44 -11.77 -5.00
C LYS A 110 3.88 -13.08 -5.65
N PRO A 111 4.73 -13.89 -4.99
CA PRO A 111 5.39 -13.59 -3.73
C PRO A 111 6.54 -12.59 -3.92
N PHE A 112 6.83 -11.85 -2.88
CA PHE A 112 7.92 -10.88 -2.90
C PHE A 112 8.85 -11.11 -1.70
N ASN A 113 10.07 -10.58 -1.77
CA ASN A 113 11.00 -10.57 -0.65
C ASN A 113 11.19 -9.13 -0.15
N PRO A 114 11.79 -8.94 1.04
CA PRO A 114 12.00 -7.58 1.57
C PRO A 114 12.77 -6.65 0.64
N ASP A 115 13.74 -7.19 -0.12
CA ASP A 115 14.51 -6.37 -1.04
C ASP A 115 13.65 -5.82 -2.19
N GLN A 116 12.76 -6.65 -2.73
CA GLN A 116 11.84 -6.21 -3.78
C GLN A 116 10.88 -5.16 -3.26
N LEU A 117 10.39 -5.33 -2.03
CA LEU A 117 9.52 -4.36 -1.39
C LEU A 117 10.28 -3.04 -1.19
N ARG A 118 11.53 -3.12 -0.70
CA ARG A 118 12.37 -1.93 -0.51
C ARG A 118 12.51 -1.15 -1.81
N ARG A 119 12.81 -1.83 -2.92
CA ARG A 119 12.98 -1.18 -4.22
C ARG A 119 11.69 -0.50 -4.69
N ALA A 120 10.56 -1.16 -4.50
CA ALA A 120 9.27 -0.59 -4.88
C ALA A 120 8.97 0.68 -4.11
N LEU A 121 9.32 0.72 -2.83
CA LEU A 121 9.10 1.89 -1.98
C LEU A 121 10.12 2.99 -2.28
N GLU A 122 11.37 2.65 -2.53
CA GLU A 122 12.40 3.63 -2.87
C GLU A 122 12.08 4.36 -4.17
N ALA A 123 11.43 3.69 -5.11
CA ALA A 123 11.01 4.31 -6.36
C ALA A 123 9.99 5.43 -6.13
N ILE A 124 9.33 5.42 -4.98
CA ILE A 124 8.30 6.41 -4.64
C ILE A 124 8.83 7.49 -3.71
N VAL A 125 9.49 7.06 -2.62
CA VAL A 125 9.89 7.98 -1.54
C VAL A 125 11.37 8.30 -1.52
N GLY A 126 12.12 7.75 -2.47
CA GLY A 126 13.55 7.92 -2.51
C GLY A 126 14.28 6.91 -1.64
N ARG A 127 15.56 7.13 -1.46
CA ARG A 127 16.43 6.17 -0.80
C ARG A 127 16.09 5.97 0.67
N LEU A 128 15.94 4.69 1.07
CA LEU A 128 15.54 4.32 2.43
C LEU A 128 16.74 3.81 3.24
N HIS A 129 17.51 4.72 3.80
CA HIS A 129 18.51 4.33 4.80
C HIS A 129 19.13 5.49 5.53
#